data_3bb4a0aee86726c80d0cf3cf6e77fc36
#
_entry.id   3bb4a0aee86726c80d0cf3cf6e77fc36
#
_cell.length_a   1.000
_cell.length_b   1.000
_cell.length_c   1.000
_cell.angle_alpha   90.00
_cell.angle_beta   90.00
_cell.angle_gamma   90.00
#
_symmetry.space_group_name_H-M   'P 1'
#
loop_
_entity.id
_entity.type
_entity.pdbx_description
1 polymer ?
#
loop_
_entity_poly.entity_id
_entity_poly.type
_entity_poly.pdbx_seq_one_letter_code
_entity_poly.pdbx_strand_id
1 'polypeptide(L)'
;MAYKGVIIDAGHGGTDSGAVGNGIVEKDLTLKISNYIHNRLDQLGVKNTMSRSDDSTLNSDNRVNKINNIYGTSSDIILVSNHINAGGGEGAEVIYALRNNDKFSKIISDNLSSTGRYVRKYYQKRLPSDTSKDYYYILRNTPNIEAVIVEYGFLDNVNDANLLISNWESYAEQVVKSICDYIGVKYVPYSNDEFYTVKSGDTLWSISKKFNMTVDKLKDINNLKSNLISIGMKLKVGDSKQYVVKKGDTLWKIAKENNTTVDDLMKKNNLLNSNLQIGQILYI
;
A
#
# COMPACT_ATOMS: atom_id res chain seq x y z
N MET A 1 2.05 22.37 11.45
CA MET A 1 3.53 22.33 11.26
C MET A 1 3.81 21.67 9.92
N ALA A 2 4.80 22.16 9.18
CA ALA A 2 5.17 21.52 7.92
C ALA A 2 5.80 20.15 8.22
N TYR A 3 5.32 19.07 7.65
CA TYR A 3 5.93 17.74 7.77
C TYR A 3 7.25 17.69 6.96
N LYS A 4 8.22 16.91 7.44
CA LYS A 4 9.55 16.79 6.81
C LYS A 4 9.62 15.64 5.81
N GLY A 5 8.87 14.58 6.05
CA GLY A 5 8.74 13.43 5.16
C GLY A 5 7.99 12.26 5.82
N VAL A 6 7.53 11.35 4.98
CA VAL A 6 6.86 10.10 5.37
C VAL A 6 7.80 8.94 5.08
N ILE A 7 8.01 8.08 6.07
CA ILE A 7 8.76 6.84 5.93
C ILE A 7 7.76 5.69 5.90
N ILE A 8 7.83 4.89 4.85
CA ILE A 8 6.97 3.73 4.67
C ILE A 8 7.83 2.50 4.90
N ASP A 9 7.53 1.75 5.94
CA ASP A 9 8.24 0.53 6.27
C ASP A 9 7.41 -0.68 5.86
N ALA A 10 8.01 -1.55 5.03
CA ALA A 10 7.46 -2.85 4.70
C ALA A 10 8.00 -3.88 5.70
N GLY A 11 7.14 -4.41 6.55
CA GLY A 11 7.51 -5.42 7.54
C GLY A 11 8.16 -6.64 6.92
N HIS A 12 9.08 -7.29 7.66
CA HIS A 12 9.79 -8.49 7.25
C HIS A 12 10.66 -8.29 5.98
N GLY A 13 10.96 -9.37 5.22
CA GLY A 13 11.69 -9.31 3.96
C GLY A 13 12.86 -10.30 3.86
N GLY A 14 13.17 -10.76 2.66
CA GLY A 14 14.22 -11.72 2.39
C GLY A 14 14.05 -13.04 3.13
N THR A 15 14.96 -13.35 4.03
CA THR A 15 14.94 -14.58 4.85
C THR A 15 13.88 -14.55 5.97
N ASP A 16 13.35 -13.37 6.33
CA ASP A 16 12.25 -13.22 7.28
C ASP A 16 10.92 -13.15 6.52
N SER A 17 10.20 -14.26 6.49
CA SER A 17 8.90 -14.34 5.81
C SER A 17 7.78 -13.58 6.51
N GLY A 18 7.94 -13.28 7.82
CA GLY A 18 6.81 -12.96 8.68
C GLY A 18 5.86 -14.15 8.82
N ALA A 19 4.61 -13.89 9.11
CA ALA A 19 3.57 -14.90 9.18
C ALA A 19 3.27 -15.49 7.79
N VAL A 20 2.93 -16.79 7.75
CA VAL A 20 2.56 -17.52 6.53
C VAL A 20 1.28 -18.31 6.79
N GLY A 21 0.27 -18.13 5.98
CA GLY A 21 -1.00 -18.86 6.12
C GLY A 21 -2.02 -18.43 5.07
N ASN A 22 -3.02 -19.27 4.85
CA ASN A 22 -4.15 -19.03 3.93
C ASN A 22 -3.74 -18.48 2.55
N GLY A 23 -2.58 -18.95 2.03
CA GLY A 23 -2.06 -18.55 0.71
C GLY A 23 -1.35 -17.19 0.67
N ILE A 24 -1.08 -16.59 1.82
CA ILE A 24 -0.38 -15.30 1.95
C ILE A 24 0.95 -15.52 2.66
N VAL A 25 2.00 -14.83 2.20
CA VAL A 25 3.26 -14.63 2.90
C VAL A 25 3.32 -13.16 3.29
N GLU A 26 3.47 -12.87 4.58
CA GLU A 26 3.39 -11.50 5.12
C GLU A 26 4.37 -10.55 4.44
N LYS A 27 5.65 -10.94 4.30
CA LYS A 27 6.67 -10.08 3.68
C LYS A 27 6.29 -9.60 2.27
N ASP A 28 5.59 -10.44 1.49
CA ASP A 28 5.22 -10.13 0.11
C ASP A 28 4.03 -9.15 0.09
N LEU A 29 3.05 -9.37 0.96
CA LEU A 29 1.89 -8.49 1.05
C LEU A 29 2.26 -7.13 1.64
N THR A 30 3.12 -7.09 2.67
CA THR A 30 3.59 -5.82 3.25
C THR A 30 4.40 -5.01 2.27
N LEU A 31 5.25 -5.65 1.46
CA LEU A 31 5.98 -4.98 0.38
C LEU A 31 5.03 -4.41 -0.67
N LYS A 32 4.02 -5.17 -1.06
CA LYS A 32 3.02 -4.77 -2.04
C LYS A 32 2.20 -3.57 -1.56
N ILE A 33 1.70 -3.61 -0.33
CA ILE A 33 1.00 -2.50 0.32
C ILE A 33 1.90 -1.26 0.39
N SER A 34 3.15 -1.43 0.82
CA SER A 34 4.08 -0.31 0.99
C SER A 34 4.45 0.34 -0.34
N ASN A 35 4.68 -0.44 -1.39
CA ASN A 35 4.90 0.08 -2.74
C ASN A 35 3.69 0.87 -3.27
N TYR A 36 2.47 0.38 -3.01
CA TYR A 36 1.26 1.10 -3.37
C TYR A 36 1.19 2.45 -2.67
N ILE A 37 1.36 2.47 -1.34
CA ILE A 37 1.33 3.71 -0.55
C ILE A 37 2.40 4.69 -1.04
N HIS A 38 3.63 4.22 -1.26
CA HIS A 38 4.72 5.03 -1.80
C HIS A 38 4.34 5.71 -3.12
N ASN A 39 3.91 4.92 -4.10
CA ASN A 39 3.54 5.42 -5.43
C ASN A 39 2.38 6.43 -5.36
N ARG A 40 1.39 6.17 -4.50
CA ARG A 40 0.26 7.08 -4.31
C ARG A 40 0.66 8.40 -3.67
N LEU A 41 1.52 8.36 -2.65
CA LEU A 41 2.05 9.57 -2.02
C LEU A 41 2.89 10.40 -3.00
N ASP A 42 3.69 9.76 -3.87
CA ASP A 42 4.42 10.44 -4.94
C ASP A 42 3.47 11.15 -5.91
N GLN A 43 2.37 10.50 -6.32
CA GLN A 43 1.35 11.11 -7.18
C GLN A 43 0.68 12.33 -6.53
N LEU A 44 0.55 12.32 -5.20
CA LEU A 44 -0.02 13.42 -4.43
C LEU A 44 1.00 14.50 -4.06
N GLY A 45 2.26 14.37 -4.49
CA GLY A 45 3.33 15.30 -4.19
C GLY A 45 3.79 15.26 -2.74
N VAL A 46 3.52 14.18 -2.02
CA VAL A 46 3.92 13.98 -0.63
C VAL A 46 5.32 13.39 -0.59
N LYS A 47 6.27 14.11 -0.02
CA LYS A 47 7.65 13.62 0.15
C LYS A 47 7.66 12.36 1.01
N ASN A 48 8.13 11.27 0.45
CA ASN A 48 8.16 9.98 1.13
C ASN A 48 9.32 9.08 0.67
N THR A 49 9.63 8.06 1.45
CA THR A 49 10.70 7.09 1.15
C THR A 49 10.39 5.77 1.83
N MET A 50 10.77 4.65 1.21
CA MET A 50 10.59 3.31 1.77
C MET A 50 11.82 2.82 2.54
N SER A 51 11.61 2.01 3.59
CA SER A 51 12.68 1.28 4.29
C SER A 51 13.29 0.19 3.42
N ARG A 52 12.47 -0.53 2.65
CA ARG A 52 12.86 -1.47 1.59
C ARG A 52 11.89 -1.37 0.43
N SER A 53 12.38 -1.49 -0.79
CA SER A 53 11.60 -1.48 -2.04
C SER A 53 11.64 -2.81 -2.79
N ASP A 54 12.34 -3.79 -2.24
CA ASP A 54 12.52 -5.14 -2.78
C ASP A 54 12.42 -6.20 -1.67
N ASP A 55 12.63 -7.46 -2.00
CA ASP A 55 12.63 -8.57 -1.02
C ASP A 55 13.98 -8.70 -0.28
N SER A 56 14.59 -7.60 0.10
CA SER A 56 15.82 -7.62 0.90
C SER A 56 15.56 -7.92 2.37
N THR A 57 16.51 -8.61 3.00
CA THR A 57 16.51 -8.85 4.45
C THR A 57 16.98 -7.59 5.19
N LEU A 58 16.15 -7.08 6.08
CA LEU A 58 16.53 -6.03 7.03
C LEU A 58 16.31 -6.58 8.45
N ASN A 59 17.41 -6.88 9.15
CA ASN A 59 17.31 -7.17 10.59
C ASN A 59 16.90 -5.92 11.37
N SER A 60 16.50 -6.10 12.63
CA SER A 60 15.94 -5.03 13.46
C SER A 60 16.83 -3.79 13.53
N ASP A 61 18.13 -3.96 13.73
CA ASP A 61 19.06 -2.86 13.89
C ASP A 61 19.28 -2.10 12.57
N ASN A 62 19.49 -2.84 11.48
CA ASN A 62 19.67 -2.26 10.14
C ASN A 62 18.40 -1.51 9.69
N ARG A 63 17.22 -2.04 9.99
CA ARG A 63 15.94 -1.40 9.69
C ARG A 63 15.81 -0.07 10.43
N VAL A 64 16.02 -0.07 11.73
CA VAL A 64 15.96 1.13 12.58
C VAL A 64 16.99 2.16 12.15
N ASN A 65 18.24 1.75 11.94
CA ASN A 65 19.31 2.63 11.48
C ASN A 65 18.96 3.29 10.14
N LYS A 66 18.44 2.50 9.18
CA LYS A 66 18.00 3.01 7.89
C LYS A 66 16.88 4.04 8.05
N ILE A 67 15.84 3.73 8.83
CA ILE A 67 14.72 4.62 9.09
C ILE A 67 15.20 5.94 9.70
N ASN A 68 16.02 5.89 10.75
CA ASN A 68 16.52 7.07 11.44
C ASN A 68 17.42 7.95 10.56
N ASN A 69 18.07 7.37 9.54
CA ASN A 69 18.95 8.09 8.61
C ASN A 69 18.22 8.71 7.42
N ILE A 70 16.99 8.30 7.08
CA ILE A 70 16.26 8.81 5.91
C ILE A 70 16.01 10.31 6.02
N TYR A 71 15.38 10.74 7.11
CA TYR A 71 15.05 12.15 7.34
C TYR A 71 15.53 12.67 8.71
N GLY A 72 16.22 11.83 9.48
CA GLY A 72 16.56 12.06 10.88
C GLY A 72 15.43 11.61 11.82
N THR A 73 15.45 12.16 13.06
CA THR A 73 14.48 11.80 14.11
C THR A 73 13.86 13.05 14.70
N SER A 74 12.66 13.40 14.24
CA SER A 74 11.90 14.57 14.75
C SER A 74 10.39 14.32 14.62
N SER A 75 9.59 15.08 15.33
CA SER A 75 8.13 14.90 15.41
C SER A 75 7.38 15.33 14.14
N ASP A 76 8.05 15.95 13.19
CA ASP A 76 7.55 16.30 11.85
C ASP A 76 7.84 15.21 10.80
N ILE A 77 8.36 14.06 11.23
CA ILE A 77 8.54 12.86 10.43
C ILE A 77 7.49 11.83 10.81
N ILE A 78 6.89 11.20 9.82
CA ILE A 78 5.89 10.15 10.00
C ILE A 78 6.50 8.81 9.58
N LEU A 79 6.29 7.78 10.40
CA LEU A 79 6.62 6.40 10.09
C LEU A 79 5.35 5.55 10.10
N VAL A 80 5.08 4.89 8.98
CA VAL A 80 4.03 3.87 8.87
C VAL A 80 4.69 2.54 8.56
N SER A 81 4.66 1.61 9.51
CA SER A 81 5.14 0.25 9.36
C SER A 81 3.96 -0.68 9.08
N ASN A 82 3.99 -1.33 7.90
CA ASN A 82 2.90 -2.16 7.40
C ASN A 82 3.16 -3.63 7.77
N HIS A 83 2.19 -4.28 8.40
CA HIS A 83 2.24 -5.64 8.91
C HIS A 83 0.93 -6.39 8.72
N ILE A 84 0.99 -7.72 8.86
CA ILE A 84 -0.18 -8.61 8.91
C ILE A 84 -0.04 -9.46 10.17
N ASN A 85 -0.99 -9.34 11.06
CA ASN A 85 -0.98 -10.02 12.34
C ASN A 85 -1.17 -11.54 12.21
N ALA A 86 -0.82 -12.26 13.26
CA ALA A 86 -1.12 -13.68 13.48
C ALA A 86 -1.27 -13.94 14.98
N GLY A 87 -2.01 -14.98 15.36
CA GLY A 87 -2.17 -15.37 16.78
C GLY A 87 -3.63 -15.42 17.23
N GLY A 88 -4.54 -15.79 16.33
CA GLY A 88 -5.93 -16.14 16.67
C GLY A 88 -6.84 -14.92 16.90
N GLY A 89 -6.63 -13.85 16.17
CA GLY A 89 -7.49 -12.67 16.20
C GLY A 89 -8.35 -12.50 14.95
N GLU A 90 -9.05 -11.37 14.87
CA GLU A 90 -9.82 -10.92 13.72
C GLU A 90 -9.82 -9.39 13.67
N GLY A 91 -9.76 -8.82 12.47
CA GLY A 91 -9.84 -7.38 12.26
C GLY A 91 -8.48 -6.69 12.18
N ALA A 92 -8.47 -5.44 11.75
CA ALA A 92 -7.27 -4.63 11.71
C ALA A 92 -6.95 -4.03 13.10
N GLU A 93 -5.68 -3.75 13.32
CA GLU A 93 -5.20 -3.06 14.52
C GLU A 93 -4.23 -1.94 14.12
N VAL A 94 -4.21 -0.84 14.88
CA VAL A 94 -3.21 0.22 14.71
C VAL A 94 -2.48 0.43 16.02
N ILE A 95 -1.16 0.25 16.03
CA ILE A 95 -0.34 0.41 17.22
C ILE A 95 0.48 1.69 17.07
N TYR A 96 0.39 2.60 18.03
CA TYR A 96 1.14 3.85 18.02
C TYR A 96 2.15 3.92 19.16
N ALA A 97 3.22 4.67 18.96
CA ALA A 97 4.31 4.78 19.91
C ALA A 97 3.87 5.48 21.22
N LEU A 98 4.44 5.08 22.36
CA LEU A 98 4.12 5.64 23.67
C LEU A 98 4.32 7.17 23.77
N ARG A 99 5.23 7.71 22.97
CA ARG A 99 5.52 9.16 22.90
C ARG A 99 4.50 9.95 22.09
N ASN A 100 3.68 9.29 21.29
CA ASN A 100 2.69 9.92 20.41
C ASN A 100 1.31 9.95 21.07
N ASN A 101 0.44 10.88 20.66
CA ASN A 101 -0.96 10.81 20.96
C ASN A 101 -1.69 9.91 19.94
N ASP A 102 -2.97 9.65 20.18
CA ASP A 102 -3.76 8.73 19.37
C ASP A 102 -4.33 9.33 18.05
N LYS A 103 -4.06 10.60 17.77
CA LYS A 103 -4.71 11.32 16.65
C LYS A 103 -4.46 10.63 15.32
N PHE A 104 -3.22 10.27 15.00
CA PHE A 104 -2.90 9.66 13.71
C PHE A 104 -3.44 8.24 13.61
N SER A 105 -3.26 7.43 14.66
CA SER A 105 -3.79 6.06 14.71
C SER A 105 -5.31 6.02 14.64
N LYS A 106 -6.00 6.99 15.25
CA LYS A 106 -7.45 7.14 15.15
C LYS A 106 -7.88 7.45 13.72
N ILE A 107 -7.22 8.39 13.03
CA ILE A 107 -7.52 8.71 11.62
C ILE A 107 -7.37 7.47 10.74
N ILE A 108 -6.30 6.67 10.91
CA ILE A 108 -6.10 5.43 10.17
C ILE A 108 -7.24 4.45 10.46
N SER A 109 -7.60 4.27 11.73
CA SER A 109 -8.67 3.36 12.15
C SER A 109 -10.04 3.75 11.56
N ASP A 110 -10.37 5.03 11.62
CA ASP A 110 -11.63 5.57 11.09
C ASP A 110 -11.71 5.39 9.56
N ASN A 111 -10.62 5.70 8.85
CA ASN A 111 -10.56 5.54 7.39
C ASN A 111 -10.60 4.06 6.97
N LEU A 112 -9.89 3.15 7.65
CA LEU A 112 -10.01 1.71 7.40
C LEU A 112 -11.43 1.21 7.65
N SER A 113 -12.05 1.63 8.75
CA SER A 113 -13.43 1.25 9.08
C SER A 113 -14.43 1.73 8.03
N SER A 114 -14.17 2.85 7.35
CA SER A 114 -15.03 3.39 6.30
C SER A 114 -15.17 2.49 5.07
N THR A 115 -14.26 1.54 4.89
CA THR A 115 -14.32 0.51 3.83
C THR A 115 -15.14 -0.72 4.21
N GLY A 116 -15.71 -0.76 5.42
CA GLY A 116 -16.32 -1.94 6.01
C GLY A 116 -15.30 -2.88 6.69
N ARG A 117 -14.01 -2.51 6.72
CA ARG A 117 -13.00 -3.29 7.46
C ARG A 117 -13.27 -3.18 8.95
N TYR A 118 -13.46 -4.32 9.63
CA TYR A 118 -13.51 -4.33 11.09
C TYR A 118 -12.15 -3.93 11.67
N VAL A 119 -12.09 -2.80 12.39
CA VAL A 119 -10.91 -2.37 13.13
C VAL A 119 -11.14 -2.71 14.59
N ARG A 120 -10.37 -3.68 15.07
CA ARG A 120 -10.50 -4.22 16.43
C ARG A 120 -10.14 -3.18 17.49
N LYS A 121 -9.05 -2.45 17.28
CA LYS A 121 -8.57 -1.41 18.19
C LYS A 121 -7.43 -0.59 17.58
N TYR A 122 -7.20 0.59 18.15
CA TYR A 122 -5.93 1.30 18.07
C TYR A 122 -5.41 1.51 19.49
N TYR A 123 -4.11 1.27 19.73
CA TYR A 123 -3.60 1.19 21.10
C TYR A 123 -2.08 1.35 21.16
N GLN A 124 -1.58 1.55 22.38
CA GLN A 124 -0.17 1.48 22.74
C GLN A 124 0.13 0.13 23.42
N LYS A 125 1.29 -0.46 23.12
CA LYS A 125 1.71 -1.70 23.77
C LYS A 125 3.05 -1.50 24.45
N ARG A 126 3.07 -1.76 25.75
CA ARG A 126 4.25 -1.58 26.60
C ARG A 126 5.06 -2.87 26.68
N LEU A 127 6.39 -2.73 26.76
CA LEU A 127 7.30 -3.85 26.95
C LEU A 127 7.10 -4.42 28.38
N PRO A 128 6.80 -5.73 28.56
CA PRO A 128 6.54 -6.30 29.88
C PRO A 128 7.71 -6.16 30.87
N SER A 129 8.95 -6.23 30.39
CA SER A 129 10.16 -6.08 31.22
C SER A 129 10.48 -4.63 31.58
N ASP A 130 9.92 -3.64 30.86
CA ASP A 130 10.11 -2.22 31.09
C ASP A 130 8.93 -1.44 30.51
N THR A 131 7.93 -1.18 31.34
CA THR A 131 6.69 -0.54 30.89
C THR A 131 6.81 0.93 30.49
N SER A 132 7.98 1.52 30.65
CA SER A 132 8.28 2.86 30.11
C SER A 132 8.61 2.82 28.61
N LYS A 133 8.80 1.63 28.04
CA LYS A 133 9.22 1.42 26.64
C LYS A 133 8.13 0.76 25.81
N ASP A 134 8.12 1.10 24.50
CA ASP A 134 7.29 0.43 23.53
C ASP A 134 7.65 -1.06 23.40
N TYR A 135 6.66 -1.92 23.25
CA TYR A 135 6.84 -3.36 23.02
C TYR A 135 7.59 -3.62 21.70
N TYR A 136 7.15 -2.97 20.64
CA TYR A 136 7.73 -3.16 19.30
C TYR A 136 9.00 -2.34 19.15
N TYR A 137 10.09 -3.00 18.73
CA TYR A 137 11.41 -2.39 18.58
C TYR A 137 11.41 -1.20 17.63
N ILE A 138 10.60 -1.27 16.54
CA ILE A 138 10.53 -0.20 15.55
C ILE A 138 9.93 1.09 16.14
N LEU A 139 8.93 0.97 17.02
CA LEU A 139 8.38 2.12 17.74
C LEU A 139 9.35 2.61 18.81
N ARG A 140 10.01 1.69 19.52
CA ARG A 140 10.95 2.00 20.62
C ARG A 140 12.20 2.71 20.15
N ASN A 141 12.78 2.27 19.02
CA ASN A 141 14.11 2.67 18.58
C ASN A 141 14.10 3.74 17.45
N THR A 142 12.94 4.31 17.14
CA THR A 142 12.78 5.46 16.21
C THR A 142 12.36 6.70 17.02
N PRO A 143 13.27 7.31 17.80
CA PRO A 143 12.90 8.35 18.76
C PRO A 143 12.33 9.58 18.05
N ASN A 144 11.40 10.27 18.72
CA ASN A 144 10.76 11.52 18.29
C ASN A 144 9.89 11.44 17.02
N ILE A 145 9.94 10.37 16.25
CA ILE A 145 9.14 10.20 15.03
C ILE A 145 7.67 9.93 15.42
N GLU A 146 6.71 10.50 14.67
CA GLU A 146 5.30 10.11 14.73
C GLU A 146 5.16 8.73 14.06
N ALA A 147 5.08 7.67 14.88
CA ALA A 147 5.23 6.30 14.40
C ALA A 147 4.04 5.42 14.73
N VAL A 148 3.57 4.68 13.72
CA VAL A 148 2.52 3.68 13.84
C VAL A 148 2.91 2.37 13.15
N ILE A 149 2.37 1.26 13.65
CA ILE A 149 2.30 -0.03 12.97
C ILE A 149 0.84 -0.23 12.57
N VAL A 150 0.61 -0.58 11.32
CA VAL A 150 -0.71 -0.94 10.80
C VAL A 150 -0.74 -2.45 10.56
N GLU A 151 -1.53 -3.15 11.35
CA GLU A 151 -1.84 -4.57 11.18
C GLU A 151 -3.15 -4.68 10.42
N TYR A 152 -3.09 -5.08 9.16
CA TYR A 152 -4.26 -5.03 8.27
C TYR A 152 -5.28 -6.15 8.54
N GLY A 153 -4.92 -7.16 9.30
CA GLY A 153 -5.77 -8.32 9.65
C GLY A 153 -4.94 -9.46 10.21
N PHE A 154 -5.57 -10.58 10.51
CA PHE A 154 -4.93 -11.78 11.03
C PHE A 154 -4.81 -12.82 9.92
N LEU A 155 -3.57 -13.20 9.60
CA LEU A 155 -3.28 -14.10 8.48
C LEU A 155 -3.74 -15.54 8.75
N ASP A 156 -3.81 -15.94 10.00
CA ASP A 156 -4.35 -17.23 10.48
C ASP A 156 -5.88 -17.26 10.60
N ASN A 157 -6.56 -16.13 10.40
CA ASN A 157 -8.01 -16.03 10.27
C ASN A 157 -8.42 -16.09 8.80
N VAL A 158 -9.20 -17.08 8.39
CA VAL A 158 -9.61 -17.31 6.99
C VAL A 158 -10.41 -16.12 6.42
N ASN A 159 -11.30 -15.51 7.22
CA ASN A 159 -12.08 -14.36 6.76
C ASN A 159 -11.18 -13.15 6.51
N ASP A 160 -10.26 -12.86 7.44
CA ASP A 160 -9.29 -11.77 7.29
C ASP A 160 -8.38 -12.00 6.08
N ALA A 161 -7.85 -13.21 5.90
CA ALA A 161 -7.03 -13.56 4.76
C ALA A 161 -7.76 -13.35 3.43
N ASN A 162 -9.02 -13.78 3.32
CA ASN A 162 -9.84 -13.56 2.12
C ASN A 162 -10.08 -12.06 1.86
N LEU A 163 -10.34 -11.28 2.91
CA LEU A 163 -10.49 -9.83 2.81
C LEU A 163 -9.18 -9.14 2.42
N LEU A 164 -8.05 -9.60 2.92
CA LEU A 164 -6.73 -9.11 2.54
C LEU A 164 -6.43 -9.40 1.07
N ILE A 165 -6.68 -10.62 0.60
CA ILE A 165 -6.50 -10.97 -0.82
C ILE A 165 -7.33 -10.07 -1.73
N SER A 166 -8.58 -9.81 -1.36
CA SER A 166 -9.55 -9.12 -2.22
C SER A 166 -9.47 -7.58 -2.12
N ASN A 167 -9.07 -7.02 -0.97
CA ASN A 167 -9.25 -5.60 -0.68
C ASN A 167 -7.98 -4.89 -0.17
N TRP A 168 -6.80 -5.52 -0.18
CA TRP A 168 -5.56 -4.92 0.35
C TRP A 168 -5.28 -3.54 -0.26
N GLU A 169 -5.59 -3.34 -1.54
CA GLU A 169 -5.38 -2.06 -2.26
C GLU A 169 -6.28 -0.95 -1.70
N SER A 170 -7.55 -1.28 -1.44
CA SER A 170 -8.48 -0.35 -0.80
C SER A 170 -8.01 0.03 0.61
N TYR A 171 -7.48 -0.92 1.38
CA TYR A 171 -6.95 -0.64 2.71
C TYR A 171 -5.68 0.21 2.65
N ALA A 172 -4.78 -0.07 1.72
CA ALA A 172 -3.58 0.75 1.46
C ALA A 172 -3.95 2.18 1.08
N GLU A 173 -4.97 2.38 0.23
CA GLU A 173 -5.47 3.70 -0.16
C GLU A 173 -6.05 4.47 1.04
N GLN A 174 -6.70 3.79 2.01
CA GLN A 174 -7.13 4.46 3.23
C GLN A 174 -5.97 4.93 4.10
N VAL A 175 -4.85 4.21 4.10
CA VAL A 175 -3.63 4.67 4.77
C VAL A 175 -3.05 5.90 4.07
N VAL A 176 -3.02 5.93 2.73
CA VAL A 176 -2.65 7.13 1.95
C VAL A 176 -3.52 8.32 2.32
N LYS A 177 -4.86 8.12 2.32
CA LYS A 177 -5.80 9.16 2.73
C LYS A 177 -5.52 9.64 4.16
N SER A 178 -5.26 8.72 5.09
CA SER A 178 -4.99 9.03 6.49
C SER A 178 -3.71 9.85 6.68
N ILE A 179 -2.67 9.55 5.93
CA ILE A 179 -1.44 10.34 5.90
C ILE A 179 -1.75 11.76 5.42
N CYS A 180 -2.46 11.90 4.30
CA CYS A 180 -2.83 13.21 3.76
C CYS A 180 -3.68 14.01 4.75
N ASP A 181 -4.69 13.40 5.36
CA ASP A 181 -5.56 14.04 6.36
C ASP A 181 -4.74 14.52 7.59
N TYR A 182 -3.76 13.70 8.02
CA TYR A 182 -2.94 14.02 9.18
C TYR A 182 -1.96 15.17 8.93
N ILE A 183 -1.31 15.20 7.76
CA ILE A 183 -0.33 16.25 7.40
C ILE A 183 -0.96 17.49 6.77
N GLY A 184 -2.28 17.47 6.52
CA GLY A 184 -3.00 18.60 5.93
C GLY A 184 -2.78 18.78 4.41
N VAL A 185 -2.40 17.71 3.71
CA VAL A 185 -2.29 17.70 2.25
C VAL A 185 -3.64 17.29 1.66
N LYS A 186 -4.06 17.97 0.59
CA LYS A 186 -5.30 17.63 -0.07
C LYS A 186 -5.22 16.22 -0.67
N TYR A 187 -6.01 15.30 -0.10
CA TYR A 187 -6.18 13.99 -0.68
C TYR A 187 -7.02 14.06 -1.96
N VAL A 188 -6.56 13.42 -3.02
CA VAL A 188 -7.29 13.21 -4.27
C VAL A 188 -7.45 11.70 -4.43
N PRO A 189 -8.69 11.18 -4.41
CA PRO A 189 -8.94 9.76 -4.62
C PRO A 189 -8.28 9.26 -5.91
N TYR A 190 -7.83 8.03 -5.90
CA TYR A 190 -7.44 7.36 -7.14
C TYR A 190 -8.68 7.26 -8.04
N SER A 191 -8.64 7.89 -9.20
CA SER A 191 -9.70 7.75 -10.19
C SER A 191 -9.22 6.79 -11.28
N ASN A 192 -10.00 5.73 -11.50
CA ASN A 192 -9.88 4.88 -12.68
C ASN A 192 -10.53 5.56 -13.90
N ASP A 193 -10.29 6.85 -14.10
CA ASP A 193 -10.80 7.54 -15.27
C ASP A 193 -10.23 6.89 -16.52
N GLU A 194 -11.08 6.47 -17.41
CA GLU A 194 -10.66 5.87 -18.70
C GLU A 194 -9.86 6.87 -19.55
N PHE A 195 -10.11 8.17 -19.35
CA PHE A 195 -9.46 9.25 -20.08
C PHE A 195 -8.96 10.35 -19.16
N TYR A 196 -7.75 10.82 -19.44
CA TYR A 196 -7.13 11.97 -18.80
C TYR A 196 -6.99 13.13 -19.79
N THR A 197 -7.36 14.33 -19.36
CA THR A 197 -7.11 15.54 -20.16
C THR A 197 -5.78 16.16 -19.75
N VAL A 198 -4.84 16.25 -20.70
CA VAL A 198 -3.51 16.82 -20.50
C VAL A 198 -3.59 18.26 -20.04
N LYS A 199 -2.87 18.60 -18.97
CA LYS A 199 -2.81 19.93 -18.38
C LYS A 199 -1.43 20.56 -18.60
N SER A 200 -1.32 21.86 -18.35
CA SER A 200 -0.03 22.56 -18.40
C SER A 200 0.98 21.93 -17.45
N GLY A 201 2.19 21.65 -17.92
CA GLY A 201 3.26 21.00 -17.16
C GLY A 201 3.23 19.48 -17.18
N ASP A 202 2.22 18.85 -17.79
CA ASP A 202 2.18 17.39 -17.92
C ASP A 202 3.19 16.87 -18.93
N THR A 203 3.71 15.69 -18.63
CA THR A 203 4.52 14.86 -19.53
C THR A 203 3.95 13.45 -19.58
N LEU A 204 4.25 12.66 -20.61
CA LEU A 204 3.84 11.25 -20.64
C LEU A 204 4.38 10.50 -19.41
N TRP A 205 5.56 10.88 -18.92
CA TRP A 205 6.12 10.29 -17.69
C TRP A 205 5.28 10.61 -16.46
N SER A 206 4.94 11.89 -16.23
CA SER A 206 4.12 12.28 -15.08
C SER A 206 2.72 11.66 -15.13
N ILE A 207 2.12 11.58 -16.33
CA ILE A 207 0.81 10.98 -16.54
C ILE A 207 0.88 9.45 -16.32
N SER A 208 1.89 8.78 -16.89
CA SER A 208 2.06 7.33 -16.71
C SER A 208 2.24 6.95 -15.24
N LYS A 209 3.02 7.72 -14.49
CA LYS A 209 3.15 7.55 -13.03
C LYS A 209 1.84 7.76 -12.30
N LYS A 210 1.10 8.82 -12.65
CA LYS A 210 -0.20 9.13 -12.05
C LYS A 210 -1.22 7.99 -12.19
N PHE A 211 -1.18 7.26 -13.32
CA PHE A 211 -2.12 6.18 -13.63
C PHE A 211 -1.49 4.78 -13.52
N ASN A 212 -0.36 4.68 -12.81
CA ASN A 212 0.34 3.41 -12.52
C ASN A 212 0.60 2.54 -13.77
N MET A 213 1.07 3.17 -14.85
CA MET A 213 1.43 2.49 -16.09
C MET A 213 2.82 2.91 -16.57
N THR A 214 3.37 2.19 -17.54
CA THR A 214 4.60 2.62 -18.19
C THR A 214 4.32 3.68 -19.28
N VAL A 215 5.33 4.50 -19.61
CA VAL A 215 5.22 5.46 -20.72
C VAL A 215 4.90 4.74 -22.02
N ASP A 216 5.52 3.58 -22.27
CA ASP A 216 5.29 2.79 -23.47
C ASP A 216 3.84 2.31 -23.55
N LYS A 217 3.31 1.76 -22.43
CA LYS A 217 1.90 1.37 -22.36
C LYS A 217 0.96 2.55 -22.62
N LEU A 218 1.24 3.72 -22.02
CA LEU A 218 0.44 4.93 -22.25
C LEU A 218 0.47 5.36 -23.71
N LYS A 219 1.63 5.24 -24.37
CA LYS A 219 1.77 5.52 -25.81
C LYS A 219 0.99 4.52 -26.66
N ASP A 220 1.12 3.23 -26.36
CA ASP A 220 0.49 2.15 -27.14
C ASP A 220 -1.04 2.26 -27.11
N ILE A 221 -1.66 2.44 -25.94
CA ILE A 221 -3.13 2.53 -25.84
C ILE A 221 -3.70 3.82 -26.45
N ASN A 222 -2.84 4.83 -26.70
CA ASN A 222 -3.19 6.09 -27.33
C ASN A 222 -2.65 6.22 -28.76
N ASN A 223 -1.99 5.20 -29.30
CA ASN A 223 -1.35 5.19 -30.64
C ASN A 223 -0.36 6.36 -30.84
N LEU A 224 0.35 6.78 -29.79
CA LEU A 224 1.29 7.89 -29.86
C LEU A 224 2.61 7.45 -30.49
N LYS A 225 3.04 8.15 -31.54
CA LYS A 225 4.31 7.89 -32.26
C LYS A 225 5.50 8.60 -31.59
N SER A 226 5.25 9.59 -30.72
CA SER A 226 6.28 10.37 -30.04
C SER A 226 5.88 10.65 -28.59
N ASN A 227 6.74 11.33 -27.83
CA ASN A 227 6.45 11.76 -26.48
C ASN A 227 5.75 13.13 -26.42
N LEU A 228 5.44 13.73 -27.56
CA LEU A 228 4.78 15.03 -27.62
C LEU A 228 3.29 14.89 -27.33
N ILE A 229 2.83 15.66 -26.34
CA ILE A 229 1.44 15.78 -25.95
C ILE A 229 1.07 17.26 -25.85
N SER A 230 -0.17 17.60 -26.16
CA SER A 230 -0.67 18.98 -26.13
C SER A 230 -1.65 19.17 -24.98
N ILE A 231 -1.67 20.36 -24.39
CA ILE A 231 -2.67 20.74 -23.39
C ILE A 231 -4.08 20.58 -23.99
N GLY A 232 -4.99 19.96 -23.22
CA GLY A 232 -6.35 19.63 -23.66
C GLY A 232 -6.46 18.29 -24.41
N MET A 233 -5.36 17.64 -24.76
CA MET A 233 -5.39 16.31 -25.36
C MET A 233 -5.99 15.30 -24.37
N LYS A 234 -6.96 14.49 -24.85
CA LYS A 234 -7.53 13.40 -24.05
C LYS A 234 -6.72 12.14 -24.29
N LEU A 235 -6.07 11.64 -23.25
CA LEU A 235 -5.33 10.39 -23.26
C LEU A 235 -6.14 9.29 -22.55
N LYS A 236 -6.28 8.14 -23.19
CA LYS A 236 -6.76 6.93 -22.53
C LYS A 236 -5.73 6.54 -21.48
N VAL A 237 -6.12 6.46 -20.22
CA VAL A 237 -5.23 6.19 -19.08
C VAL A 237 -5.66 4.97 -18.29
N GLY A 238 -6.70 4.28 -18.75
CA GLY A 238 -7.20 3.01 -18.25
C GLY A 238 -7.41 2.04 -19.40
N ASP A 239 -7.03 0.81 -19.21
CA ASP A 239 -7.42 -0.31 -20.07
C ASP A 239 -8.52 -1.03 -19.30
N SER A 240 -9.71 -0.43 -19.29
CA SER A 240 -10.81 -0.83 -18.41
C SER A 240 -11.66 -1.97 -18.99
N LYS A 241 -11.07 -2.88 -19.76
CA LYS A 241 -11.73 -4.14 -20.06
C LYS A 241 -11.80 -4.94 -18.77
N GLN A 242 -12.96 -4.90 -18.11
CA GLN A 242 -13.22 -5.71 -16.92
C GLN A 242 -13.74 -7.09 -17.34
N TYR A 243 -13.31 -8.11 -16.62
CA TYR A 243 -13.81 -9.46 -16.72
C TYR A 243 -14.34 -9.90 -15.37
N VAL A 244 -15.59 -10.33 -15.32
CA VAL A 244 -16.18 -10.90 -14.11
C VAL A 244 -15.96 -12.42 -14.12
N VAL A 245 -15.21 -12.91 -13.13
CA VAL A 245 -14.87 -14.33 -12.99
C VAL A 245 -16.15 -15.18 -12.85
N LYS A 246 -16.26 -16.21 -13.68
CA LYS A 246 -17.39 -17.14 -13.71
C LYS A 246 -16.97 -18.49 -13.15
N LYS A 247 -17.95 -19.32 -12.82
CA LYS A 247 -17.71 -20.70 -12.39
C LYS A 247 -16.93 -21.48 -13.46
N GLY A 248 -15.81 -22.07 -13.07
CA GLY A 248 -14.92 -22.83 -13.95
C GLY A 248 -13.87 -22.00 -14.68
N ASP A 249 -13.73 -20.72 -14.38
CA ASP A 249 -12.64 -19.90 -14.88
C ASP A 249 -11.34 -20.19 -14.14
N THR A 250 -10.24 -20.01 -14.90
CA THR A 250 -8.88 -20.04 -14.39
C THR A 250 -8.13 -18.82 -14.97
N LEU A 251 -7.10 -18.34 -14.27
CA LEU A 251 -6.26 -17.26 -14.79
C LEU A 251 -5.69 -17.60 -16.17
N TRP A 252 -5.30 -18.85 -16.40
CA TRP A 252 -4.80 -19.29 -17.69
C TRP A 252 -5.84 -19.15 -18.81
N LYS A 253 -7.09 -19.58 -18.57
CA LYS A 253 -8.17 -19.47 -19.56
C LYS A 253 -8.48 -18.01 -19.87
N ILE A 254 -8.62 -17.18 -18.81
CA ILE A 254 -8.92 -15.75 -18.95
C ILE A 254 -7.78 -15.02 -19.69
N ALA A 255 -6.53 -15.32 -19.32
CA ALA A 255 -5.36 -14.72 -19.98
C ALA A 255 -5.31 -15.08 -21.46
N LYS A 256 -5.51 -16.38 -21.81
CA LYS A 256 -5.53 -16.86 -23.19
C LYS A 256 -6.63 -16.22 -24.02
N GLU A 257 -7.85 -16.12 -23.49
CA GLU A 257 -9.00 -15.51 -24.17
C GLU A 257 -8.83 -14.00 -24.40
N ASN A 258 -7.97 -13.36 -23.61
CA ASN A 258 -7.72 -11.92 -23.68
C ASN A 258 -6.33 -11.56 -24.22
N ASN A 259 -5.64 -12.51 -24.87
CA ASN A 259 -4.31 -12.31 -25.48
C ASN A 259 -3.27 -11.69 -24.52
N THR A 260 -3.26 -12.16 -23.27
CA THR A 260 -2.30 -11.77 -22.24
C THR A 260 -1.68 -13.01 -21.60
N THR A 261 -0.70 -12.83 -20.72
CA THR A 261 -0.13 -13.93 -19.93
C THR A 261 -0.75 -13.99 -18.53
N VAL A 262 -0.64 -15.15 -17.87
CA VAL A 262 -1.07 -15.30 -16.47
C VAL A 262 -0.32 -14.31 -15.59
N ASP A 263 0.98 -14.15 -15.80
CA ASP A 263 1.82 -13.24 -15.03
C ASP A 263 1.40 -11.77 -15.21
N ASP A 264 1.09 -11.36 -16.44
CA ASP A 264 0.63 -9.98 -16.70
C ASP A 264 -0.77 -9.75 -16.10
N LEU A 265 -1.65 -10.75 -16.22
CA LEU A 265 -2.98 -10.68 -15.63
C LEU A 265 -2.92 -10.62 -14.10
N MET A 266 -2.04 -11.41 -13.49
CA MET A 266 -1.78 -11.37 -12.05
C MET A 266 -1.19 -10.02 -11.62
N LYS A 267 -0.18 -9.52 -12.32
CA LYS A 267 0.43 -8.20 -12.05
C LYS A 267 -0.59 -7.08 -12.20
N LYS A 268 -1.38 -7.08 -13.30
CA LYS A 268 -2.38 -6.04 -13.58
C LYS A 268 -3.48 -5.99 -12.51
N ASN A 269 -3.80 -7.14 -11.93
CA ASN A 269 -4.84 -7.30 -10.90
C ASN A 269 -4.28 -7.45 -9.49
N ASN A 270 -2.98 -7.29 -9.34
CA ASN A 270 -2.31 -7.39 -8.06
C ASN A 270 -2.59 -8.72 -7.31
N LEU A 271 -2.74 -9.82 -8.04
CA LEU A 271 -3.04 -11.12 -7.47
C LEU A 271 -1.79 -11.73 -6.83
N LEU A 272 -1.94 -12.22 -5.60
CA LEU A 272 -0.85 -12.89 -4.85
C LEU A 272 -0.70 -14.36 -5.24
N ASN A 273 -1.77 -14.97 -5.77
CA ASN A 273 -1.81 -16.35 -6.21
C ASN A 273 -2.84 -16.52 -7.35
N SER A 274 -2.95 -17.73 -7.90
CA SER A 274 -3.83 -18.02 -9.03
C SER A 274 -5.29 -18.30 -8.64
N ASN A 275 -5.67 -18.21 -7.37
CA ASN A 275 -7.01 -18.48 -6.91
C ASN A 275 -7.97 -17.35 -7.31
N LEU A 276 -9.07 -17.70 -7.94
CA LEU A 276 -10.12 -16.78 -8.35
C LEU A 276 -11.41 -17.06 -7.59
N GLN A 277 -12.14 -16.02 -7.27
CA GLN A 277 -13.48 -16.11 -6.71
C GLN A 277 -14.53 -15.82 -7.79
N ILE A 278 -15.63 -16.58 -7.79
CA ILE A 278 -16.77 -16.30 -8.70
C ILE A 278 -17.32 -14.91 -8.35
N GLY A 279 -17.49 -14.07 -9.37
CA GLY A 279 -17.90 -12.67 -9.21
C GLY A 279 -16.73 -11.69 -9.02
N GLN A 280 -15.50 -12.17 -8.84
CA GLN A 280 -14.32 -11.30 -8.80
C GLN A 280 -14.17 -10.54 -10.11
N ILE A 281 -13.91 -9.24 -10.02
CA ILE A 281 -13.62 -8.41 -11.21
C ILE A 281 -12.12 -8.44 -11.46
N LEU A 282 -11.74 -8.80 -12.67
CA LEU A 282 -10.36 -8.70 -13.16
C LEU A 282 -10.29 -7.64 -14.26
N TYR A 283 -9.25 -6.84 -14.22
CA TYR A 283 -8.87 -5.92 -15.31
C TYR A 283 -8.03 -6.72 -16.32
N ILE A 284 -8.52 -6.72 -17.57
CA ILE A 284 -7.90 -7.49 -18.66
C ILE A 284 -6.99 -6.59 -19.50
#